data_ea81582c7412b15d0c0a9a17a43a73f4
#
_entry.id   ea81582c7412b15d0c0a9a17a43a73f4
#
_cell.length_a   1.000
_cell.length_b   1.000
_cell.length_c   1.000
_cell.angle_alpha   90.00
_cell.angle_beta   90.00
_cell.angle_gamma   90.00
#
_symmetry.space_group_name_H-M   'P 1'
#
loop_
_entity.id
_entity.type
_entity.pdbx_description
1 polymer ?
#
loop_
_entity_poly.entity_id
_entity_poly.type
_entity_poly.pdbx_seq_one_letter_code
_entity_poly.pdbx_strand_id
1 'polypeptide(L)'
;GDPTANTFAFDISGVTARSASIQVEPSDKSVRYIWDIVTDAEYKKYGGNAEGIRSYLADYIKGQIDDFFTTPEEVVSVIGVRGDQWFDYEQLKPATTYYVWAACVDAAGNATATPAVSPAFTTEAAVVSTATATVEFEKYYNGSELYAIDDVTYKNYNNKAYLPAKVLHSADAVKWYTLYTGTDVGDTELYTDDLLIQYLVTQGTPDGEERRYGLTW
;
A
#
# COMPACT_ATOMS: atom_id res chain seq x y z
N GLY A 1 -31.61 0.17 -11.92
CA GLY A 1 -31.89 1.52 -11.42
C GLY A 1 -31.47 2.59 -12.40
N ASP A 2 -31.90 3.82 -12.17
CA ASP A 2 -31.45 4.98 -12.94
C ASP A 2 -30.10 5.49 -12.38
N PRO A 3 -28.98 5.38 -13.12
CA PRO A 3 -27.69 5.79 -12.64
C PRO A 3 -27.57 7.30 -12.37
N THR A 4 -28.45 8.12 -12.97
CA THR A 4 -28.44 9.57 -12.76
C THR A 4 -29.10 9.99 -11.45
N ALA A 5 -29.90 9.12 -10.83
CA ALA A 5 -30.60 9.36 -9.57
C ALA A 5 -29.84 8.76 -8.36
N ASN A 6 -28.76 8.02 -8.55
CA ASN A 6 -28.03 7.38 -7.47
C ASN A 6 -27.20 8.40 -6.68
N THR A 7 -27.36 8.41 -5.38
CA THR A 7 -26.57 9.22 -4.44
C THR A 7 -25.74 8.30 -3.55
N PHE A 8 -24.70 8.84 -2.93
CA PHE A 8 -23.81 8.08 -2.07
C PHE A 8 -23.68 8.74 -0.70
N ALA A 9 -23.79 7.95 0.35
CA ALA A 9 -23.36 8.32 1.68
C ALA A 9 -21.94 7.77 1.91
N PHE A 10 -21.09 8.57 2.57
CA PHE A 10 -19.73 8.21 2.94
C PHE A 10 -19.61 8.27 4.45
N ASP A 11 -19.21 7.18 5.08
CA ASP A 11 -18.78 7.15 6.48
C ASP A 11 -17.27 6.95 6.54
N ILE A 12 -16.59 7.84 7.26
CA ILE A 12 -15.13 7.87 7.40
C ILE A 12 -14.83 7.85 8.88
N SER A 13 -14.18 6.79 9.33
CA SER A 13 -13.90 6.56 10.75
C SER A 13 -12.51 5.98 10.98
N GLY A 14 -12.09 5.89 12.25
CA GLY A 14 -10.80 5.28 12.60
C GLY A 14 -9.58 5.97 11.96
N VAL A 15 -9.67 7.28 11.69
CA VAL A 15 -8.58 8.03 11.06
C VAL A 15 -7.40 8.13 12.02
N THR A 16 -6.26 7.64 11.57
CA THR A 16 -4.96 7.74 12.26
C THR A 16 -3.94 8.40 11.35
N ALA A 17 -2.68 8.35 11.70
CA ALA A 17 -1.61 8.86 10.83
C ALA A 17 -1.47 8.07 9.52
N ARG A 18 -1.87 6.79 9.49
CA ARG A 18 -1.66 5.92 8.32
C ARG A 18 -2.87 5.06 7.95
N SER A 19 -3.99 5.21 8.64
CA SER A 19 -5.19 4.41 8.38
C SER A 19 -6.47 5.22 8.42
N ALA A 20 -7.49 4.70 7.74
CA ALA A 20 -8.88 5.13 7.86
C ALA A 20 -9.79 3.99 7.41
N SER A 21 -10.94 3.84 8.07
CA SER A 21 -12.03 2.95 7.64
C SER A 21 -13.03 3.76 6.83
N ILE A 22 -13.32 3.30 5.63
CA ILE A 22 -14.23 3.97 4.70
C ILE A 22 -15.42 3.05 4.41
N GLN A 23 -16.62 3.59 4.54
CA GLN A 23 -17.84 2.93 4.07
C GLN A 23 -18.51 3.80 3.01
N VAL A 24 -19.00 3.16 1.95
CA VAL A 24 -19.70 3.81 0.83
C VAL A 24 -21.06 3.14 0.64
N GLU A 25 -22.13 3.90 0.77
CA GLU A 25 -23.50 3.41 0.67
C GLU A 25 -24.23 4.11 -0.49
N PRO A 26 -24.47 3.40 -1.61
CA PRO A 26 -25.29 3.92 -2.70
C PRO A 26 -26.78 3.86 -2.33
N SER A 27 -27.57 4.85 -2.73
CA SER A 27 -29.03 4.84 -2.55
C SER A 27 -29.72 3.76 -3.39
N ASP A 28 -29.22 3.46 -4.58
CA ASP A 28 -29.61 2.32 -5.41
C ASP A 28 -28.47 1.29 -5.48
N LYS A 29 -28.64 0.20 -4.73
CA LYS A 29 -27.63 -0.87 -4.59
C LYS A 29 -27.50 -1.75 -5.83
N SER A 30 -28.37 -1.61 -6.83
CA SER A 30 -28.33 -2.38 -8.08
C SER A 30 -27.43 -1.73 -9.14
N VAL A 31 -27.16 -0.43 -9.03
CA VAL A 31 -26.31 0.31 -9.97
C VAL A 31 -24.84 -0.01 -9.74
N ARG A 32 -24.11 -0.22 -10.84
CA ARG A 32 -22.65 -0.40 -10.77
C ARG A 32 -21.97 0.95 -10.60
N TYR A 33 -20.95 0.98 -9.74
CA TYR A 33 -20.13 2.14 -9.52
C TYR A 33 -18.67 1.75 -9.24
N ILE A 34 -17.76 2.71 -9.38
CA ILE A 34 -16.37 2.63 -8.95
C ILE A 34 -16.18 3.67 -7.86
N TRP A 35 -15.39 3.37 -6.87
CA TRP A 35 -15.07 4.26 -5.78
C TRP A 35 -13.62 4.06 -5.32
N ASP A 36 -13.02 5.09 -4.76
CA ASP A 36 -11.70 5.07 -4.13
C ASP A 36 -11.49 6.37 -3.35
N ILE A 37 -10.29 6.55 -2.82
CA ILE A 37 -9.83 7.81 -2.25
C ILE A 37 -8.91 8.53 -3.22
N VAL A 38 -8.82 9.84 -3.07
CA VAL A 38 -7.89 10.69 -3.83
C VAL A 38 -7.26 11.70 -2.88
N THR A 39 -5.98 12.00 -3.04
CA THR A 39 -5.32 13.06 -2.27
C THR A 39 -5.83 14.43 -2.69
N ASP A 40 -5.78 15.42 -1.78
CA ASP A 40 -6.12 16.80 -2.09
C ASP A 40 -5.29 17.37 -3.27
N ALA A 41 -4.02 16.97 -3.37
CA ALA A 41 -3.15 17.39 -4.46
C ALA A 41 -3.65 16.85 -5.81
N GLU A 42 -4.01 15.57 -5.88
CA GLU A 42 -4.57 14.97 -7.11
C GLU A 42 -5.96 15.53 -7.40
N TYR A 43 -6.82 15.66 -6.39
CA TYR A 43 -8.13 16.27 -6.56
C TYR A 43 -8.05 17.68 -7.18
N LYS A 44 -7.14 18.51 -6.68
CA LYS A 44 -6.88 19.85 -7.22
C LYS A 44 -6.29 19.84 -8.64
N LYS A 45 -5.40 18.89 -8.94
CA LYS A 45 -4.87 18.69 -10.30
C LYS A 45 -5.97 18.48 -11.33
N TYR A 46 -7.06 17.82 -10.94
CA TYR A 46 -8.24 17.59 -11.75
C TYR A 46 -9.35 18.64 -11.55
N GLY A 47 -9.01 19.83 -11.04
CA GLY A 47 -9.93 20.96 -10.92
C GLY A 47 -10.63 21.12 -9.58
N GLY A 48 -10.40 20.23 -8.61
CA GLY A 48 -10.91 20.35 -7.24
C GLY A 48 -12.44 20.31 -7.13
N ASN A 49 -13.11 19.56 -8.00
CA ASN A 49 -14.56 19.42 -8.02
C ASN A 49 -15.01 18.03 -8.52
N ALA A 50 -16.29 17.72 -8.39
CA ALA A 50 -16.84 16.42 -8.76
C ALA A 50 -16.67 16.08 -10.25
N GLU A 51 -16.76 17.06 -11.16
CA GLU A 51 -16.51 16.82 -12.58
C GLU A 51 -15.04 16.49 -12.88
N GLY A 52 -14.10 16.99 -12.08
CA GLY A 52 -12.70 16.61 -12.15
C GLY A 52 -12.49 15.14 -11.85
N ILE A 53 -13.28 14.53 -10.96
CA ILE A 53 -13.24 13.10 -10.68
C ILE A 53 -13.62 12.28 -11.92
N ARG A 54 -14.50 12.77 -12.79
CA ARG A 54 -14.82 12.12 -14.07
C ARG A 54 -13.56 11.97 -14.94
N SER A 55 -12.76 13.04 -15.02
CA SER A 55 -11.51 13.04 -15.80
C SER A 55 -10.45 12.15 -15.14
N TYR A 56 -10.35 12.21 -13.82
CA TYR A 56 -9.46 11.33 -13.04
C TYR A 56 -9.77 9.84 -13.28
N LEU A 57 -11.06 9.46 -13.21
CA LEU A 57 -11.51 8.09 -13.47
C LEU A 57 -11.18 7.63 -14.90
N ALA A 58 -11.39 8.51 -15.91
CA ALA A 58 -11.06 8.19 -17.29
C ALA A 58 -9.56 7.93 -17.47
N ASP A 59 -8.70 8.75 -16.89
CA ASP A 59 -7.25 8.57 -16.92
C ASP A 59 -6.82 7.32 -16.15
N TYR A 60 -7.45 7.03 -15.01
CA TYR A 60 -7.20 5.82 -14.24
C TYR A 60 -7.52 4.55 -15.04
N ILE A 61 -8.71 4.47 -15.65
CA ILE A 61 -9.11 3.32 -16.48
C ILE A 61 -8.18 3.19 -17.68
N LYS A 62 -7.82 4.31 -18.33
CA LYS A 62 -6.87 4.28 -19.44
C LYS A 62 -5.52 3.73 -19.00
N GLY A 63 -4.99 4.15 -17.84
CA GLY A 63 -3.76 3.60 -17.28
C GLY A 63 -3.82 2.09 -17.07
N GLN A 64 -4.92 1.59 -16.51
CA GLN A 64 -5.11 0.15 -16.31
C GLN A 64 -5.13 -0.62 -17.64
N ILE A 65 -5.74 -0.07 -18.70
CA ILE A 65 -5.75 -0.67 -20.02
C ILE A 65 -4.35 -0.75 -20.60
N ASP A 66 -3.61 0.36 -20.53
CA ASP A 66 -2.26 0.47 -21.07
C ASP A 66 -1.27 -0.45 -20.32
N ASP A 67 -1.37 -0.54 -18.98
CA ASP A 67 -0.47 -1.33 -18.14
C ASP A 67 -0.72 -2.84 -18.23
N PHE A 68 -1.97 -3.26 -18.35
CA PHE A 68 -2.35 -4.67 -18.31
C PHE A 68 -2.77 -5.24 -19.68
N PHE A 69 -2.70 -4.46 -20.76
CA PHE A 69 -3.09 -4.85 -22.11
C PHE A 69 -4.51 -5.45 -22.17
N THR A 70 -5.45 -4.80 -21.50
CA THR A 70 -6.83 -5.24 -21.28
C THR A 70 -7.83 -4.31 -21.97
N THR A 71 -9.13 -4.50 -21.73
CA THR A 71 -10.21 -3.64 -22.25
C THR A 71 -10.88 -2.86 -21.14
N PRO A 72 -11.58 -1.74 -21.46
CA PRO A 72 -12.36 -0.99 -20.46
C PRO A 72 -13.36 -1.88 -19.71
N GLU A 73 -14.04 -2.78 -20.42
CA GLU A 73 -15.03 -3.69 -19.87
C GLU A 73 -14.41 -4.68 -18.86
N GLU A 74 -13.21 -5.17 -19.14
CA GLU A 74 -12.46 -6.04 -18.23
C GLU A 74 -12.04 -5.27 -16.98
N VAL A 75 -11.51 -4.06 -17.12
CA VAL A 75 -11.20 -3.19 -15.97
C VAL A 75 -12.44 -2.98 -15.11
N VAL A 76 -13.57 -2.57 -15.69
CA VAL A 76 -14.83 -2.34 -14.97
C VAL A 76 -15.36 -3.62 -14.31
N SER A 77 -15.12 -4.80 -14.92
CA SER A 77 -15.52 -6.07 -14.32
C SER A 77 -14.76 -6.39 -13.03
N VAL A 78 -13.52 -5.90 -12.91
CA VAL A 78 -12.65 -6.13 -11.75
C VAL A 78 -12.88 -5.10 -10.65
N ILE A 79 -12.90 -3.79 -11.00
CA ILE A 79 -12.96 -2.72 -10.01
C ILE A 79 -14.37 -2.16 -9.76
N GLY A 80 -15.31 -2.44 -10.65
CA GLY A 80 -16.70 -1.98 -10.53
C GLY A 80 -17.50 -2.83 -9.56
N VAL A 81 -18.14 -2.20 -8.61
CA VAL A 81 -18.88 -2.82 -7.51
C VAL A 81 -20.37 -2.46 -7.51
N ARG A 82 -21.16 -3.12 -6.67
CA ARG A 82 -22.57 -2.84 -6.37
C ARG A 82 -22.81 -2.99 -4.89
N GLY A 83 -23.90 -2.38 -4.39
CA GLY A 83 -24.27 -2.43 -2.96
C GLY A 83 -23.30 -1.67 -2.08
N ASP A 84 -23.44 -1.84 -0.79
CA ASP A 84 -22.58 -1.20 0.19
C ASP A 84 -21.15 -1.75 0.08
N GLN A 85 -20.18 -0.87 0.23
CA GLN A 85 -18.77 -1.21 0.23
C GLN A 85 -18.12 -0.72 1.50
N TRP A 86 -17.09 -1.44 1.92
CA TRP A 86 -16.28 -1.10 3.07
C TRP A 86 -14.83 -1.49 2.83
N PHE A 87 -13.89 -0.64 3.23
CA PHE A 87 -12.46 -0.91 3.11
C PHE A 87 -11.66 -0.20 4.21
N ASP A 88 -10.70 -0.90 4.79
CA ASP A 88 -9.72 -0.37 5.72
C ASP A 88 -8.43 -0.04 4.98
N TYR A 89 -8.14 1.24 4.86
CA TYR A 89 -6.86 1.72 4.34
C TYR A 89 -5.83 1.72 5.47
N GLU A 90 -4.70 1.05 5.29
CA GLU A 90 -3.64 0.91 6.30
C GLU A 90 -2.31 1.58 5.93
N GLN A 91 -2.20 2.15 4.74
CA GLN A 91 -0.94 2.73 4.22
C GLN A 91 -1.12 4.16 3.71
N LEU A 92 -1.96 4.93 4.36
CA LEU A 92 -2.15 6.34 4.05
C LEU A 92 -0.90 7.15 4.42
N LYS A 93 -0.69 8.26 3.71
CA LYS A 93 0.36 9.22 4.05
C LYS A 93 -0.07 10.04 5.27
N PRO A 94 0.81 10.23 6.27
CA PRO A 94 0.53 11.09 7.42
C PRO A 94 0.32 12.55 7.02
N ALA A 95 -0.42 13.29 7.85
CA ALA A 95 -0.70 14.72 7.68
C ALA A 95 -1.19 15.07 6.25
N THR A 96 -1.94 14.16 5.64
CA THR A 96 -2.37 14.27 4.24
C THR A 96 -3.89 14.31 4.16
N THR A 97 -4.40 15.25 3.39
CA THR A 97 -5.84 15.40 3.16
C THR A 97 -6.28 14.54 1.98
N TYR A 98 -7.40 13.84 2.16
CA TYR A 98 -8.02 12.95 1.20
C TYR A 98 -9.50 13.27 1.02
N TYR A 99 -10.06 12.80 -0.09
CA TYR A 99 -11.48 12.74 -0.37
C TYR A 99 -11.84 11.31 -0.77
N VAL A 100 -13.01 10.84 -0.36
CA VAL A 100 -13.63 9.64 -0.93
C VAL A 100 -14.47 10.07 -2.12
N TRP A 101 -14.41 9.34 -3.21
CA TRP A 101 -15.26 9.60 -4.37
C TRP A 101 -15.94 8.32 -4.84
N ALA A 102 -17.11 8.47 -5.47
CA ALA A 102 -17.83 7.38 -6.10
C ALA A 102 -18.48 7.86 -7.40
N ALA A 103 -18.39 7.04 -8.44
CA ALA A 103 -18.96 7.34 -9.75
C ALA A 103 -19.74 6.15 -10.29
N CYS A 104 -21.02 6.34 -10.61
CA CYS A 104 -21.77 5.37 -11.41
C CYS A 104 -21.15 5.25 -12.80
N VAL A 105 -20.97 4.03 -13.29
CA VAL A 105 -20.28 3.78 -14.55
C VAL A 105 -21.08 2.86 -15.48
N ASP A 106 -20.92 3.08 -16.79
CA ASP A 106 -21.35 2.13 -17.82
C ASP A 106 -20.36 0.94 -17.94
N ALA A 107 -20.61 0.06 -18.89
CA ALA A 107 -19.76 -1.10 -19.10
C ALA A 107 -18.34 -0.74 -19.56
N ALA A 108 -18.16 0.39 -20.22
CA ALA A 108 -16.87 0.89 -20.69
C ALA A 108 -16.16 1.79 -19.66
N GLY A 109 -16.72 1.97 -18.45
CA GLY A 109 -16.13 2.76 -17.38
C GLY A 109 -16.37 4.25 -17.49
N ASN A 110 -17.22 4.70 -18.39
CA ASN A 110 -17.58 6.12 -18.42
C ASN A 110 -18.52 6.44 -17.27
N ALA A 111 -18.26 7.57 -16.59
CA ALA A 111 -19.17 8.05 -15.55
C ALA A 111 -20.52 8.45 -16.17
N THR A 112 -21.61 7.83 -15.72
CA THR A 112 -22.98 8.03 -16.25
C THR A 112 -23.70 9.20 -15.60
N ALA A 113 -23.18 9.72 -14.50
CA ALA A 113 -23.67 10.91 -13.78
C ALA A 113 -22.47 11.69 -13.20
N THR A 114 -22.72 12.87 -12.64
CA THR A 114 -21.71 13.58 -11.86
C THR A 114 -21.24 12.72 -10.68
N PRO A 115 -19.93 12.46 -10.53
CA PRO A 115 -19.41 11.71 -9.40
C PRO A 115 -19.76 12.37 -8.06
N ALA A 116 -19.95 11.57 -7.04
CA ALA A 116 -20.07 12.04 -5.67
C ALA A 116 -18.68 12.15 -5.02
N VAL A 117 -18.50 13.15 -4.17
CA VAL A 117 -17.26 13.38 -3.41
C VAL A 117 -17.63 13.68 -1.96
N SER A 118 -16.92 13.04 -1.02
CA SER A 118 -17.11 13.27 0.41
C SER A 118 -16.59 14.64 0.85
N PRO A 119 -16.91 15.10 2.06
CA PRO A 119 -16.08 16.07 2.76
C PRO A 119 -14.64 15.58 2.86
N ALA A 120 -13.70 16.53 2.94
CA ALA A 120 -12.28 16.19 3.14
C ALA A 120 -12.07 15.53 4.52
N PHE A 121 -11.16 14.55 4.59
CA PHE A 121 -10.59 14.08 5.84
C PHE A 121 -9.07 14.17 5.79
N THR A 122 -8.44 14.34 6.95
CA THR A 122 -6.99 14.49 7.03
C THR A 122 -6.45 13.49 8.02
N THR A 123 -5.46 12.71 7.59
CA THR A 123 -4.73 11.80 8.48
C THR A 123 -3.94 12.58 9.53
N GLU A 124 -3.78 11.98 10.70
CA GLU A 124 -2.97 12.57 11.77
C GLU A 124 -1.50 12.72 11.33
N ALA A 125 -0.76 13.60 11.99
CA ALA A 125 0.68 13.67 11.82
C ALA A 125 1.33 12.36 12.31
N ALA A 126 2.40 11.94 11.64
CA ALA A 126 3.18 10.81 12.13
C ALA A 126 3.82 11.16 13.48
N VAL A 127 3.66 10.29 14.45
CA VAL A 127 4.43 10.39 15.70
C VAL A 127 5.85 9.91 15.38
N VAL A 128 6.83 10.77 15.57
CA VAL A 128 8.24 10.37 15.47
C VAL A 128 8.53 9.46 16.66
N SER A 129 8.74 8.17 16.37
CA SER A 129 9.15 7.22 17.40
C SER A 129 10.57 7.52 17.84
N THR A 130 10.84 7.43 19.16
CA THR A 130 12.19 7.40 19.72
C THR A 130 12.78 6.00 19.73
N ALA A 131 11.98 5.00 19.39
CA ALA A 131 12.43 3.63 19.30
C ALA A 131 13.51 3.46 18.23
N THR A 132 14.51 2.66 18.56
CA THR A 132 15.61 2.33 17.65
C THR A 132 15.67 0.84 17.38
N ALA A 133 16.08 0.48 16.17
CA ALA A 133 16.46 -0.87 15.81
C ALA A 133 17.78 -0.81 15.06
N THR A 134 18.73 -1.66 15.43
CA THR A 134 20.05 -1.76 14.80
C THR A 134 20.37 -3.21 14.48
N VAL A 135 21.21 -3.44 13.49
CA VAL A 135 21.67 -4.77 13.12
C VAL A 135 23.15 -4.87 13.42
N GLU A 136 23.53 -5.85 14.23
CA GLU A 136 24.92 -6.20 14.49
C GLU A 136 25.31 -7.44 13.71
N PHE A 137 26.47 -7.39 13.08
CA PHE A 137 27.08 -8.50 12.37
C PHE A 137 28.37 -8.89 13.09
N GLU A 138 28.58 -10.20 13.33
CA GLU A 138 29.88 -10.65 13.82
C GLU A 138 30.88 -10.75 12.69
N LYS A 139 30.73 -11.77 11.87
CA LYS A 139 31.52 -12.05 10.68
C LYS A 139 30.75 -12.99 9.77
N TYR A 140 31.15 -13.08 8.53
CA TYR A 140 30.68 -14.17 7.68
C TYR A 140 31.53 -15.43 7.85
N TYR A 141 30.93 -16.57 7.62
CA TYR A 141 31.57 -17.90 7.63
C TYR A 141 31.37 -18.57 6.28
N ASN A 142 32.27 -19.49 5.94
CA ASN A 142 32.10 -20.36 4.79
C ASN A 142 31.01 -21.41 5.10
N GLY A 143 29.86 -21.30 4.46
CA GLY A 143 28.73 -22.18 4.71
C GLY A 143 29.01 -23.63 4.28
N SER A 144 29.89 -23.87 3.30
CA SER A 144 30.30 -25.24 2.91
C SER A 144 31.17 -25.91 3.98
N GLU A 145 32.01 -25.16 4.69
CA GLU A 145 32.77 -25.68 5.83
C GLU A 145 31.86 -26.02 7.00
N LEU A 146 30.87 -25.16 7.29
CA LEU A 146 29.87 -25.40 8.30
C LEU A 146 28.99 -26.63 7.95
N TYR A 147 28.57 -26.73 6.68
CA TYR A 147 27.82 -27.88 6.17
C TYR A 147 28.60 -29.20 6.31
N ALA A 148 29.92 -29.18 6.10
CA ALA A 148 30.77 -30.35 6.28
C ALA A 148 30.87 -30.82 7.76
N ILE A 149 30.64 -29.89 8.71
CA ILE A 149 30.63 -30.21 10.15
C ILE A 149 29.26 -30.72 10.59
N ASP A 150 28.17 -30.07 10.13
CA ASP A 150 26.79 -30.41 10.45
C ASP A 150 25.89 -30.12 9.24
N ASP A 151 25.64 -31.14 8.45
CA ASP A 151 24.89 -31.09 7.20
C ASP A 151 23.37 -30.86 7.40
N VAL A 152 22.87 -31.14 8.58
CA VAL A 152 21.47 -30.93 8.95
C VAL A 152 21.22 -29.46 9.27
N THR A 153 22.01 -28.92 10.19
CA THR A 153 21.84 -27.52 10.65
C THR A 153 22.20 -26.53 9.56
N TYR A 154 23.25 -26.76 8.77
CA TYR A 154 23.77 -25.83 7.79
C TYR A 154 23.41 -26.16 6.32
N LYS A 155 22.42 -27.02 6.10
CA LYS A 155 21.98 -27.49 4.78
C LYS A 155 21.73 -26.35 3.79
N ASN A 156 21.10 -25.28 4.24
CA ASN A 156 20.70 -24.16 3.39
C ASN A 156 21.85 -23.19 3.08
N TYR A 157 23.02 -23.41 3.69
CA TYR A 157 24.18 -22.51 3.55
C TYR A 157 25.31 -23.13 2.73
N ASN A 158 25.19 -24.38 2.31
CA ASN A 158 26.18 -25.02 1.44
C ASN A 158 26.36 -24.20 0.15
N ASN A 159 27.62 -23.92 -0.22
CA ASN A 159 28.02 -23.05 -1.31
C ASN A 159 27.57 -21.57 -1.16
N LYS A 160 27.41 -21.09 0.08
CA LYS A 160 27.06 -19.71 0.39
C LYS A 160 27.91 -19.18 1.53
N ALA A 161 28.02 -17.86 1.64
CA ALA A 161 28.46 -17.28 2.89
C ALA A 161 27.33 -17.37 3.93
N TYR A 162 27.68 -17.78 5.14
CA TYR A 162 26.78 -17.76 6.27
C TYR A 162 27.04 -16.51 7.12
N LEU A 163 26.04 -15.66 7.24
CA LEU A 163 26.14 -14.37 7.95
C LEU A 163 25.13 -14.36 9.11
N PRO A 164 25.57 -14.64 10.35
CA PRO A 164 24.73 -14.39 11.52
C PRO A 164 24.60 -12.89 11.77
N ALA A 165 23.38 -12.45 11.96
CA ALA A 165 23.06 -11.08 12.30
C ALA A 165 22.12 -11.07 13.51
N LYS A 166 22.32 -10.12 14.41
CA LYS A 166 21.48 -9.90 15.57
C LYS A 166 20.79 -8.56 15.45
N VAL A 167 19.49 -8.51 15.69
CA VAL A 167 18.75 -7.26 15.76
C VAL A 167 18.69 -6.82 17.21
N LEU A 168 19.17 -5.61 17.50
CA LEU A 168 19.03 -4.95 18.78
C LEU A 168 17.98 -3.87 18.64
N HIS A 169 17.07 -3.79 19.59
CA HIS A 169 16.03 -2.78 19.62
C HIS A 169 15.93 -2.15 21.01
N SER A 170 15.46 -0.90 21.05
CA SER A 170 15.18 -0.23 22.31
C SER A 170 13.92 -0.81 22.98
N ALA A 171 13.80 -0.62 24.30
CA ALA A 171 12.70 -1.18 25.10
C ALA A 171 11.31 -0.60 24.74
N ASP A 172 11.26 0.56 24.08
CA ASP A 172 10.07 1.23 23.61
C ASP A 172 9.68 0.82 22.17
N ALA A 173 10.47 -0.05 21.50
CA ALA A 173 10.13 -0.61 20.22
C ALA A 173 9.04 -1.68 20.39
N VAL A 174 7.80 -1.35 20.03
CA VAL A 174 6.65 -2.27 20.10
C VAL A 174 6.68 -3.29 18.96
N LYS A 175 7.17 -2.87 17.80
CA LYS A 175 7.28 -3.70 16.60
C LYS A 175 8.42 -3.21 15.72
N TRP A 176 9.12 -4.13 15.07
CA TRP A 176 10.17 -3.82 14.11
C TRP A 176 10.14 -4.81 12.94
N TYR A 177 10.73 -4.42 11.84
CA TYR A 177 10.87 -5.26 10.66
C TYR A 177 12.32 -5.30 10.21
N THR A 178 12.73 -6.46 9.70
CA THR A 178 14.04 -6.62 9.09
C THR A 178 13.90 -7.21 7.69
N LEU A 179 14.73 -6.74 6.79
CA LEU A 179 14.82 -7.25 5.43
C LEU A 179 16.30 -7.32 5.03
N TYR A 180 16.66 -8.41 4.40
CA TYR A 180 17.90 -8.52 3.66
C TYR A 180 17.60 -8.31 2.17
N THR A 181 18.36 -7.46 1.53
CA THR A 181 18.29 -7.24 0.07
C THR A 181 19.69 -7.18 -0.52
N GLY A 182 19.88 -7.76 -1.71
CA GLY A 182 21.10 -7.58 -2.52
C GLY A 182 21.11 -6.29 -3.33
N THR A 183 20.04 -5.49 -3.24
CA THR A 183 19.95 -4.20 -3.94
C THR A 183 20.66 -3.12 -3.15
N ASP A 184 21.48 -2.31 -3.80
CA ASP A 184 22.04 -1.11 -3.20
C ASP A 184 20.93 -0.08 -2.98
N VAL A 185 20.54 0.13 -1.72
CA VAL A 185 19.51 1.10 -1.31
C VAL A 185 20.12 2.43 -0.86
N GLY A 186 21.41 2.64 -1.07
CA GLY A 186 22.11 3.87 -0.71
C GLY A 186 21.77 5.07 -1.60
N ASP A 187 21.17 4.85 -2.76
CA ASP A 187 20.64 5.92 -3.62
C ASP A 187 19.34 6.48 -3.02
N THR A 188 19.45 7.56 -2.26
CA THR A 188 18.32 8.19 -1.55
C THR A 188 17.36 8.94 -2.47
N GLU A 189 17.71 9.20 -3.73
CA GLU A 189 16.78 9.77 -4.72
C GLU A 189 15.84 8.69 -5.24
N LEU A 190 16.35 7.47 -5.42
CA LEU A 190 15.58 6.32 -5.89
C LEU A 190 14.87 5.59 -4.73
N TYR A 191 15.55 5.45 -3.60
CA TYR A 191 15.05 4.74 -2.41
C TYR A 191 14.79 5.72 -1.26
N THR A 192 13.67 6.43 -1.33
CA THR A 192 13.25 7.33 -0.24
C THR A 192 12.89 6.54 1.02
N ASP A 193 12.97 7.17 2.18
CA ASP A 193 12.59 6.56 3.46
C ASP A 193 11.17 5.98 3.43
N ASP A 194 10.21 6.69 2.83
CA ASP A 194 8.83 6.22 2.70
C ASP A 194 8.74 4.94 1.86
N LEU A 195 9.47 4.86 0.76
CA LEU A 195 9.51 3.66 -0.08
C LEU A 195 10.16 2.49 0.65
N LEU A 196 11.27 2.72 1.35
CA LEU A 196 11.96 1.69 2.15
C LEU A 196 11.09 1.20 3.30
N ILE A 197 10.38 2.09 4.00
CA ILE A 197 9.44 1.71 5.06
C ILE A 197 8.32 0.85 4.50
N GLN A 198 7.71 1.25 3.38
CA GLN A 198 6.66 0.47 2.73
C GLN A 198 7.17 -0.92 2.32
N TYR A 199 8.35 -0.98 1.74
CA TYR A 199 8.97 -2.25 1.33
C TYR A 199 9.30 -3.14 2.54
N LEU A 200 9.84 -2.57 3.61
CA LEU A 200 10.10 -3.28 4.88
C LEU A 200 8.83 -3.86 5.50
N VAL A 201 7.74 -3.09 5.53
CA VAL A 201 6.47 -3.56 6.11
C VAL A 201 5.82 -4.66 5.27
N THR A 202 5.95 -4.61 3.94
CA THR A 202 5.31 -5.58 3.04
C THR A 202 6.14 -6.85 2.82
N GLN A 203 7.47 -6.75 2.80
CA GLN A 203 8.38 -7.85 2.46
C GLN A 203 9.27 -8.28 3.63
N GLY A 204 9.39 -7.44 4.65
CA GLY A 204 10.23 -7.70 5.80
C GLY A 204 9.64 -8.75 6.74
N THR A 205 10.51 -9.29 7.60
CA THR A 205 10.08 -10.21 8.65
C THR A 205 9.84 -9.43 9.94
N PRO A 206 8.65 -9.51 10.53
CA PRO A 206 8.36 -8.82 11.78
C PRO A 206 9.05 -9.50 12.98
N ASP A 207 9.40 -8.69 13.99
CA ASP A 207 9.77 -9.06 15.35
C ASP A 207 10.83 -10.18 15.49
N GLY A 208 11.78 -10.20 14.55
CA GLY A 208 12.85 -11.19 14.62
C GLY A 208 14.10 -10.65 15.32
N GLU A 209 14.50 -11.27 16.41
CA GLU A 209 15.69 -10.89 17.19
C GLU A 209 17.00 -11.38 16.56
N GLU A 210 16.99 -12.59 15.98
CA GLU A 210 18.15 -13.17 15.29
C GLU A 210 17.81 -13.50 13.84
N ARG A 211 18.76 -13.21 12.95
CA ARG A 211 18.67 -13.53 11.52
C ARG A 211 19.93 -14.22 11.06
N ARG A 212 19.75 -15.19 10.17
CA ARG A 212 20.84 -15.94 9.54
C ARG A 212 20.65 -15.90 8.04
N TYR A 213 21.56 -15.25 7.36
CA TYR A 213 21.49 -15.07 5.93
C TYR A 213 22.49 -15.95 5.21
N GLY A 214 22.04 -16.63 4.15
CA GLY A 214 22.91 -17.33 3.21
C GLY A 214 23.15 -16.44 2.00
N LEU A 215 24.37 -16.00 1.81
CA LEU A 215 24.79 -15.19 0.67
C LEU A 215 25.43 -16.09 -0.39
N THR A 216 25.02 -15.93 -1.65
CA THR A 216 25.69 -16.58 -2.77
C THR A 216 26.96 -15.81 -3.09
N TRP A 217 28.09 -16.54 -3.34
CA TRP A 217 29.36 -15.95 -3.76
C TRP A 217 29.24 -15.30 -5.13
#